data_2405f821e2dd8b7d08254bd58001703c
#
_entry.id   2405f821e2dd8b7d08254bd58001703c
#
_cell.length_a   1.000
_cell.length_b   1.000
_cell.length_c   1.000
_cell.angle_alpha   90.00
_cell.angle_beta   90.00
_cell.angle_gamma   90.00
#
_symmetry.space_group_name_H-M   'P 1'
#
loop_
_entity.id
_entity.type
_entity.pdbx_description
1 polymer ?
#
loop_
_entity_poly.entity_id
_entity_poly.type
_entity_poly.pdbx_seq_one_letter_code
_entity_poly.pdbx_strand_id
1 'polypeptide(L)'
;MKRSEVRSQKSEARKKSCLLPLVSCIFFSCLLLTAFAGCASTQEASANIDPALLYTEGVILYQNGDYNEAIDKFKKIMEDYPLSPSATDAQLLLADTYYVSAQYSDAASYYASFIALHPGHPKASYALFQKGMSYFRDVLSIDRDQTTTEKALLAFNDMLSFYPASVYADKAGEMIVFLKKRLAEREFYIGNFYFKDKKYKGALARFADILKKYPEAGLSDKALYYIGKSYSELGEDELARNAFSTLIANFPGSSYADDAKSWLNNNQEG
;
A
#
# COMPACT_ATOMS: atom_id res chain seq x y z
N MET A 1 48.34 11.83 -28.54
CA MET A 1 48.99 12.74 -29.52
C MET A 1 48.05 13.91 -29.74
N LYS A 2 48.59 15.13 -29.42
CA LYS A 2 48.22 16.49 -29.79
C LYS A 2 46.83 16.96 -29.36
N ARG A 3 46.58 17.72 -28.34
CA ARG A 3 47.10 19.02 -27.78
C ARG A 3 47.38 20.07 -28.85
N SER A 4 46.80 21.25 -28.55
CA SER A 4 47.05 22.61 -29.13
C SER A 4 46.23 22.88 -30.39
N GLU A 5 45.53 23.97 -30.52
CA GLU A 5 45.87 25.41 -30.47
C GLU A 5 44.59 26.21 -30.24
N VAL A 6 44.48 27.03 -29.31
CA VAL A 6 45.13 28.28 -29.01
C VAL A 6 44.21 29.44 -29.39
N ARG A 7 43.78 30.22 -28.45
CA ARG A 7 44.34 31.51 -28.02
C ARG A 7 44.83 32.39 -29.19
N SER A 8 44.21 33.48 -29.28
CA SER A 8 44.64 34.78 -29.81
C SER A 8 43.62 35.39 -30.78
N GLN A 9 42.89 36.36 -30.36
CA GLN A 9 43.13 37.73 -30.77
C GLN A 9 42.34 38.68 -29.91
N LYS A 10 43.13 39.31 -29.09
CA LYS A 10 42.79 40.50 -28.30
C LYS A 10 43.40 41.66 -29.05
N SER A 11 42.70 42.79 -28.99
CA SER A 11 43.18 44.13 -29.28
C SER A 11 43.09 44.65 -30.68
N GLU A 12 42.45 45.70 -30.75
CA GLU A 12 42.57 46.99 -31.43
C GLU A 12 41.21 47.49 -31.87
N ALA A 13 40.77 48.70 -31.67
CA ALA A 13 41.37 49.91 -31.26
C ALA A 13 40.28 50.89 -30.82
N ARG A 14 40.54 51.49 -29.85
CA ARG A 14 40.42 52.82 -29.32
C ARG A 14 40.22 53.96 -30.37
N LYS A 15 39.32 54.88 -29.99
CA LYS A 15 39.24 56.31 -30.31
C LYS A 15 38.62 56.73 -31.63
N LYS A 16 37.44 57.37 -31.48
CA LYS A 16 37.24 58.80 -31.88
C LYS A 16 35.91 59.27 -31.25
N SER A 17 36.00 60.03 -30.36
CA SER A 17 35.58 61.33 -29.86
C SER A 17 34.49 62.07 -30.61
N CYS A 18 33.55 62.53 -29.80
CA CYS A 18 32.86 63.82 -29.78
C CYS A 18 32.13 64.33 -31.04
N LEU A 19 30.87 64.53 -30.92
CA LEU A 19 30.19 65.83 -30.86
C LEU A 19 28.66 65.64 -30.88
N LEU A 20 28.03 66.30 -29.93
CA LEU A 20 26.59 66.48 -29.78
C LEU A 20 25.93 67.11 -30.99
N PRO A 21 24.58 67.03 -31.18
CA PRO A 21 23.76 67.93 -30.40
C PRO A 21 22.41 67.36 -29.84
N LEU A 22 22.13 67.87 -28.71
CA LEU A 22 20.91 68.21 -27.99
C LEU A 22 19.63 68.48 -28.83
N VAL A 23 19.01 67.50 -29.46
CA VAL A 23 17.63 67.64 -29.99
C VAL A 23 16.81 66.38 -29.87
N SER A 24 17.25 65.31 -29.18
CA SER A 24 16.50 64.04 -29.11
C SER A 24 15.90 63.70 -27.76
N CYS A 25 15.84 64.63 -26.83
CA CYS A 25 15.28 64.38 -25.48
C CYS A 25 13.79 64.59 -25.33
N ILE A 26 13.05 65.12 -26.31
CA ILE A 26 11.61 65.42 -26.16
C ILE A 26 10.75 64.32 -26.78
N PHE A 27 11.25 63.54 -27.75
CA PHE A 27 10.46 62.44 -28.36
C PHE A 27 10.52 61.09 -27.57
N PHE A 28 11.47 60.95 -26.66
CA PHE A 28 11.60 59.70 -25.87
C PHE A 28 10.79 59.69 -24.56
N SER A 29 10.31 60.87 -24.15
CA SER A 29 9.51 60.96 -22.88
C SER A 29 8.03 60.68 -23.07
N CYS A 30 7.51 60.73 -24.32
CA CYS A 30 6.11 60.37 -24.57
C CYS A 30 5.85 58.90 -24.90
N LEU A 31 6.92 58.10 -25.20
CA LEU A 31 6.79 56.68 -25.53
C LEU A 31 6.88 55.77 -24.31
N LEU A 32 7.27 56.31 -23.15
CA LEU A 32 7.40 55.54 -21.88
C LEU A 32 6.14 55.57 -21.02
N LEU A 33 5.10 56.30 -21.43
CA LEU A 33 3.83 56.42 -20.64
C LEU A 33 2.70 55.51 -21.17
N THR A 34 2.94 54.72 -22.23
CA THR A 34 1.89 53.81 -22.77
C THR A 34 2.20 52.32 -22.51
N ALA A 35 3.28 51.97 -21.75
CA ALA A 35 3.61 50.58 -21.45
C ALA A 35 3.05 50.08 -20.11
N PHE A 36 2.22 50.86 -19.41
CA PHE A 36 1.53 50.42 -18.17
C PHE A 36 0.04 50.15 -18.37
N ALA A 37 -0.41 50.01 -19.62
CA ALA A 37 -1.76 49.57 -19.88
C ALA A 37 -1.80 48.06 -20.13
N GLY A 38 -2.07 47.29 -19.04
CA GLY A 38 -2.77 46.04 -19.18
C GLY A 38 -1.91 44.78 -19.13
N CYS A 39 -1.38 44.44 -17.97
CA CYS A 39 -1.63 43.08 -17.50
C CYS A 39 -2.73 43.17 -16.44
N ALA A 40 -3.93 43.49 -16.86
CA ALA A 40 -5.11 42.93 -16.19
C ALA A 40 -5.07 41.45 -16.52
N SER A 41 -4.40 40.63 -15.66
CA SER A 41 -4.75 39.24 -15.56
C SER A 41 -6.25 39.23 -15.33
N THR A 42 -7.00 38.80 -16.33
CA THR A 42 -8.34 38.28 -16.12
C THR A 42 -8.13 37.08 -15.21
N GLN A 43 -8.05 37.35 -13.91
CA GLN A 43 -8.38 36.39 -12.90
C GLN A 43 -9.85 36.14 -13.20
N GLU A 44 -10.15 35.10 -13.99
CA GLU A 44 -11.50 34.55 -14.04
C GLU A 44 -11.86 34.40 -12.57
N ALA A 45 -12.80 35.24 -12.13
CA ALA A 45 -13.43 35.06 -10.85
C ALA A 45 -14.01 33.64 -10.91
N SER A 46 -13.31 32.69 -10.32
CA SER A 46 -13.83 31.34 -10.13
C SER A 46 -15.15 31.58 -9.42
N ALA A 47 -16.25 31.37 -10.15
CA ALA A 47 -17.58 31.51 -9.59
C ALA A 47 -17.51 30.72 -8.28
N ASN A 48 -17.79 31.41 -7.16
CA ASN A 48 -17.74 30.80 -5.83
C ASN A 48 -18.87 29.77 -5.78
N ILE A 49 -18.55 28.55 -6.27
CA ILE A 49 -19.53 27.46 -6.38
C ILE A 49 -19.74 26.95 -4.95
N ASP A 50 -20.97 26.82 -4.55
CA ASP A 50 -21.33 26.29 -3.23
C ASP A 50 -20.76 24.86 -3.10
N PRO A 51 -19.86 24.56 -2.13
CA PRO A 51 -19.33 23.22 -1.92
C PRO A 51 -20.41 22.16 -1.65
N ALA A 52 -21.58 22.56 -1.11
CA ALA A 52 -22.70 21.65 -0.92
C ALA A 52 -23.34 21.24 -2.27
N LEU A 53 -23.36 22.15 -3.24
CA LEU A 53 -23.83 21.84 -4.59
C LEU A 53 -22.85 20.89 -5.29
N LEU A 54 -21.53 21.16 -5.23
CA LEU A 54 -20.51 20.28 -5.77
C LEU A 54 -20.58 18.87 -5.16
N TYR A 55 -20.83 18.80 -3.85
CA TYR A 55 -21.00 17.52 -3.15
C TYR A 55 -22.22 16.76 -3.69
N THR A 56 -23.34 17.44 -3.84
CA THR A 56 -24.59 16.83 -4.36
C THR A 56 -24.40 16.33 -5.79
N GLU A 57 -23.75 17.11 -6.66
CA GLU A 57 -23.40 16.68 -8.02
C GLU A 57 -22.49 15.43 -8.01
N GLY A 58 -21.46 15.43 -7.16
CA GLY A 58 -20.56 14.29 -6.99
C GLY A 58 -21.29 13.03 -6.53
N VAL A 59 -22.26 13.15 -5.61
CA VAL A 59 -23.11 12.03 -5.15
C VAL A 59 -23.97 11.48 -6.29
N ILE A 60 -24.56 12.34 -7.10
CA ILE A 60 -25.38 11.93 -8.26
C ILE A 60 -24.50 11.16 -9.26
N LEU A 61 -23.33 11.69 -9.59
CA LEU A 61 -22.38 11.04 -10.50
C LEU A 61 -21.93 9.65 -9.96
N TYR A 62 -21.63 9.59 -8.66
CA TYR A 62 -21.29 8.31 -7.99
C TYR A 62 -22.43 7.29 -8.12
N GLN A 63 -23.68 7.68 -7.89
CA GLN A 63 -24.86 6.83 -7.99
C GLN A 63 -25.12 6.35 -9.43
N ASN A 64 -24.80 7.17 -10.42
CA ASN A 64 -24.93 6.86 -11.82
C ASN A 64 -23.81 5.94 -12.34
N GLY A 65 -22.70 5.78 -11.57
CA GLY A 65 -21.54 5.02 -12.00
C GLY A 65 -20.51 5.86 -12.78
N ASP A 66 -20.72 7.18 -12.86
CA ASP A 66 -19.80 8.13 -13.51
C ASP A 66 -18.64 8.47 -12.55
N TYR A 67 -17.87 7.44 -12.19
CA TYR A 67 -16.90 7.50 -11.08
C TYR A 67 -15.78 8.52 -11.31
N ASN A 68 -15.30 8.70 -12.54
CA ASN A 68 -14.23 9.66 -12.81
C ASN A 68 -14.66 11.09 -12.55
N GLU A 69 -15.84 11.44 -13.04
CA GLU A 69 -16.45 12.77 -12.83
C GLU A 69 -16.79 13.01 -11.35
N ALA A 70 -17.25 11.97 -10.64
CA ALA A 70 -17.49 12.04 -9.19
C ALA A 70 -16.17 12.31 -8.43
N ILE A 71 -15.09 11.62 -8.79
CA ILE A 71 -13.75 11.83 -8.22
C ILE A 71 -13.32 13.28 -8.39
N ASP A 72 -13.48 13.86 -9.58
CA ASP A 72 -13.10 15.25 -9.85
C ASP A 72 -13.92 16.24 -9.00
N LYS A 73 -15.22 16.00 -8.81
CA LYS A 73 -16.06 16.83 -7.95
C LYS A 73 -15.61 16.78 -6.48
N PHE A 74 -15.37 15.58 -5.95
CA PHE A 74 -14.94 15.44 -4.56
C PHE A 74 -13.53 16.00 -4.32
N LYS A 75 -12.59 15.81 -5.25
CA LYS A 75 -11.25 16.43 -5.18
C LYS A 75 -11.36 17.95 -5.18
N LYS A 76 -12.16 18.51 -6.07
CA LYS A 76 -12.37 19.96 -6.12
C LYS A 76 -12.89 20.53 -4.80
N ILE A 77 -13.78 19.83 -4.08
CA ILE A 77 -14.22 20.25 -2.76
C ILE A 77 -13.06 20.27 -1.77
N MET A 78 -12.25 19.23 -1.77
CA MET A 78 -11.11 19.10 -0.84
C MET A 78 -10.00 20.12 -1.12
N GLU A 79 -9.79 20.50 -2.37
CA GLU A 79 -8.78 21.46 -2.81
C GLU A 79 -9.23 22.91 -2.60
N ASP A 80 -10.42 23.25 -3.08
CA ASP A 80 -10.91 24.63 -3.09
C ASP A 80 -11.63 25.03 -1.78
N TYR A 81 -12.22 24.04 -1.08
CA TYR A 81 -13.07 24.27 0.10
C TYR A 81 -12.74 23.33 1.28
N PRO A 82 -11.47 23.19 1.70
CA PRO A 82 -11.05 22.18 2.69
C PRO A 82 -11.69 22.36 4.07
N LEU A 83 -12.16 23.55 4.40
CA LEU A 83 -12.82 23.86 5.67
C LEU A 83 -14.35 23.80 5.59
N SER A 84 -14.91 23.44 4.44
CA SER A 84 -16.37 23.32 4.31
C SER A 84 -16.89 22.10 5.07
N PRO A 85 -18.12 22.13 5.59
CA PRO A 85 -18.75 20.95 6.19
C PRO A 85 -18.80 19.75 5.24
N SER A 86 -18.92 20.01 3.92
CA SER A 86 -18.95 18.97 2.89
C SER A 86 -17.60 18.30 2.64
N ALA A 87 -16.47 18.91 3.05
CA ALA A 87 -15.14 18.39 2.74
C ALA A 87 -14.85 17.03 3.39
N THR A 88 -15.28 16.84 4.64
CA THR A 88 -15.09 15.57 5.36
C THR A 88 -15.89 14.43 4.73
N ASP A 89 -17.16 14.69 4.38
CA ASP A 89 -17.97 13.68 3.70
C ASP A 89 -17.50 13.43 2.27
N ALA A 90 -17.05 14.46 1.56
CA ALA A 90 -16.44 14.33 0.22
C ALA A 90 -15.17 13.49 0.26
N GLN A 91 -14.31 13.65 1.27
CA GLN A 91 -13.09 12.84 1.43
C GLN A 91 -13.42 11.35 1.58
N LEU A 92 -14.41 11.02 2.40
CA LEU A 92 -14.80 9.62 2.59
C LEU A 92 -15.44 9.04 1.33
N LEU A 93 -16.34 9.81 0.68
CA LEU A 93 -17.01 9.36 -0.52
C LEU A 93 -16.05 9.26 -1.73
N LEU A 94 -15.00 10.08 -1.75
CA LEU A 94 -13.90 9.95 -2.70
C LEU A 94 -13.18 8.58 -2.54
N ALA A 95 -12.89 8.18 -1.29
CA ALA A 95 -12.31 6.87 -1.01
C ALA A 95 -13.26 5.74 -1.45
N ASP A 96 -14.55 5.86 -1.15
CA ASP A 96 -15.58 4.90 -1.59
C ASP A 96 -15.66 4.83 -3.12
N THR A 97 -15.55 5.97 -3.82
CA THR A 97 -15.58 6.03 -5.29
C THR A 97 -14.38 5.31 -5.90
N TYR A 98 -13.18 5.50 -5.35
CA TYR A 98 -12.00 4.75 -5.77
C TYR A 98 -12.15 3.25 -5.53
N TYR A 99 -12.77 2.85 -4.40
CA TYR A 99 -12.99 1.45 -4.10
C TYR A 99 -13.94 0.78 -5.10
N VAL A 100 -15.08 1.40 -5.40
CA VAL A 100 -16.08 0.84 -6.32
C VAL A 100 -15.61 0.85 -7.77
N SER A 101 -14.74 1.80 -8.14
CA SER A 101 -14.07 1.84 -9.46
C SER A 101 -12.85 0.91 -9.56
N ALA A 102 -12.65 0.03 -8.56
CA ALA A 102 -11.54 -0.93 -8.46
C ALA A 102 -10.13 -0.30 -8.44
N GLN A 103 -10.01 0.97 -8.10
CA GLN A 103 -8.75 1.67 -7.86
C GLN A 103 -8.34 1.51 -6.39
N TYR A 104 -8.05 0.24 -5.99
CA TYR A 104 -7.92 -0.13 -4.58
C TYR A 104 -6.74 0.52 -3.85
N SER A 105 -5.63 0.78 -4.54
CA SER A 105 -4.47 1.46 -3.95
C SER A 105 -4.81 2.89 -3.53
N ASP A 106 -5.53 3.63 -4.41
CA ASP A 106 -5.98 4.98 -4.14
C ASP A 106 -7.03 5.00 -3.03
N ALA A 107 -8.02 4.08 -3.10
CA ALA A 107 -9.01 3.91 -2.04
C ALA A 107 -8.35 3.72 -0.67
N ALA A 108 -7.38 2.81 -0.55
CA ALA A 108 -6.67 2.57 0.71
C ALA A 108 -5.95 3.82 1.22
N SER A 109 -5.38 4.62 0.33
CA SER A 109 -4.68 5.86 0.66
C SER A 109 -5.63 6.94 1.17
N TYR A 110 -6.78 7.11 0.51
CA TYR A 110 -7.79 8.09 0.93
C TYR A 110 -8.50 7.68 2.22
N TYR A 111 -8.81 6.38 2.43
CA TYR A 111 -9.30 5.90 3.73
C TYR A 111 -8.27 6.13 4.84
N ALA A 112 -6.98 5.87 4.58
CA ALA A 112 -5.93 6.12 5.57
C ALA A 112 -5.85 7.60 5.94
N SER A 113 -5.93 8.50 4.96
CA SER A 113 -5.95 9.95 5.17
C SER A 113 -7.17 10.38 5.99
N PHE A 114 -8.36 9.85 5.67
CA PHE A 114 -9.57 10.14 6.43
C PHE A 114 -9.43 9.76 7.91
N ILE A 115 -8.92 8.55 8.19
CA ILE A 115 -8.72 8.07 9.57
C ILE A 115 -7.72 8.94 10.33
N ALA A 116 -6.64 9.35 9.66
CA ALA A 116 -5.60 10.18 10.27
C ALA A 116 -6.12 11.58 10.63
N LEU A 117 -6.97 12.16 9.78
CA LEU A 117 -7.54 13.49 9.99
C LEU A 117 -8.77 13.48 10.90
N HIS A 118 -9.54 12.40 10.91
CA HIS A 118 -10.83 12.30 11.59
C HIS A 118 -10.96 11.03 12.46
N PRO A 119 -10.03 10.75 13.40
CA PRO A 119 -10.00 9.47 14.14
C PRO A 119 -11.24 9.28 15.04
N GLY A 120 -11.88 10.36 15.49
CA GLY A 120 -13.12 10.35 16.29
C GLY A 120 -14.41 10.40 15.48
N HIS A 121 -14.33 10.39 14.16
CA HIS A 121 -15.52 10.46 13.32
C HIS A 121 -16.36 9.17 13.42
N PRO A 122 -17.70 9.24 13.45
CA PRO A 122 -18.57 8.04 13.52
C PRO A 122 -18.27 6.98 12.45
N LYS A 123 -17.81 7.42 11.27
CA LYS A 123 -17.44 6.54 10.15
C LYS A 123 -15.95 6.13 10.14
N ALA A 124 -15.16 6.45 11.18
CA ALA A 124 -13.74 6.10 11.20
C ALA A 124 -13.51 4.58 11.21
N SER A 125 -14.34 3.84 11.95
CA SER A 125 -14.30 2.37 11.93
C SER A 125 -14.66 1.78 10.55
N TYR A 126 -15.64 2.35 9.86
CA TYR A 126 -15.95 2.00 8.48
C TYR A 126 -14.75 2.23 7.55
N ALA A 127 -14.15 3.41 7.63
CA ALA A 127 -13.01 3.76 6.79
C ALA A 127 -11.81 2.81 7.02
N LEU A 128 -11.54 2.44 8.28
CA LEU A 128 -10.47 1.51 8.61
C LEU A 128 -10.75 0.09 8.07
N PHE A 129 -11.99 -0.36 8.19
CA PHE A 129 -12.43 -1.63 7.60
C PHE A 129 -12.28 -1.61 6.08
N GLN A 130 -12.73 -0.56 5.40
CA GLN A 130 -12.63 -0.42 3.95
C GLN A 130 -11.20 -0.27 3.46
N LYS A 131 -10.30 0.37 4.23
CA LYS A 131 -8.85 0.35 3.98
C LYS A 131 -8.33 -1.09 3.93
N GLY A 132 -8.70 -1.91 4.93
CA GLY A 132 -8.35 -3.34 4.95
C GLY A 132 -8.90 -4.09 3.74
N MET A 133 -10.17 -3.84 3.40
CA MET A 133 -10.83 -4.45 2.23
C MET A 133 -10.19 -4.01 0.91
N SER A 134 -9.73 -2.76 0.81
CA SER A 134 -9.02 -2.28 -0.38
C SER A 134 -7.73 -3.08 -0.62
N TYR A 135 -6.90 -3.26 0.40
CA TYR A 135 -5.73 -4.13 0.29
C TYR A 135 -6.11 -5.60 0.02
N PHE A 136 -7.20 -6.07 0.63
CA PHE A 136 -7.67 -7.45 0.44
C PHE A 136 -8.06 -7.74 -1.03
N ARG A 137 -8.62 -6.75 -1.73
CA ARG A 137 -8.96 -6.88 -3.17
C ARG A 137 -7.73 -7.06 -4.06
N ASP A 138 -6.55 -6.56 -3.62
CA ASP A 138 -5.28 -6.67 -4.33
C ASP A 138 -4.44 -7.87 -3.88
N VAL A 139 -5.00 -8.78 -3.05
CA VAL A 139 -4.30 -9.99 -2.60
C VAL A 139 -4.03 -10.91 -3.79
N LEU A 140 -2.76 -11.15 -4.04
CA LEU A 140 -2.27 -11.99 -5.14
C LEU A 140 -2.22 -13.49 -4.74
N SER A 141 -1.90 -14.37 -5.69
CA SER A 141 -1.67 -15.80 -5.42
C SER A 141 -0.45 -16.02 -4.50
N ILE A 142 -0.40 -17.18 -3.82
CA ILE A 142 0.61 -17.46 -2.78
C ILE A 142 2.05 -17.53 -3.29
N ASP A 143 2.25 -17.72 -4.57
CA ASP A 143 3.55 -17.73 -5.25
C ASP A 143 4.08 -16.33 -5.59
N ARG A 144 3.26 -15.30 -5.40
CA ARG A 144 3.58 -13.90 -5.71
C ARG A 144 3.89 -13.09 -4.45
N ASP A 145 4.16 -11.80 -4.63
CA ASP A 145 4.38 -10.86 -3.53
C ASP A 145 3.17 -10.79 -2.59
N GLN A 146 3.44 -10.78 -1.28
CA GLN A 146 2.39 -10.77 -0.23
C GLN A 146 2.31 -9.43 0.51
N THR A 147 2.93 -8.39 0.01
CA THR A 147 2.91 -7.06 0.65
C THR A 147 1.49 -6.56 0.87
N THR A 148 0.59 -6.75 -0.10
CA THR A 148 -0.82 -6.37 0.06
C THR A 148 -1.57 -7.25 1.06
N THR A 149 -1.23 -8.53 1.16
CA THR A 149 -1.76 -9.45 2.19
C THR A 149 -1.37 -8.99 3.60
N GLU A 150 -0.11 -8.60 3.79
CA GLU A 150 0.39 -8.09 5.07
C GLU A 150 -0.23 -6.73 5.42
N LYS A 151 -0.38 -5.82 4.46
CA LYS A 151 -1.08 -4.53 4.66
C LYS A 151 -2.55 -4.71 5.03
N ALA A 152 -3.25 -5.66 4.39
CA ALA A 152 -4.62 -5.99 4.74
C ALA A 152 -4.71 -6.55 6.17
N LEU A 153 -3.83 -7.49 6.52
CA LEU A 153 -3.76 -8.08 7.85
C LEU A 153 -3.51 -7.01 8.92
N LEU A 154 -2.58 -6.09 8.68
CA LEU A 154 -2.31 -4.97 9.59
C LEU A 154 -3.55 -4.09 9.76
N ALA A 155 -4.21 -3.68 8.66
CA ALA A 155 -5.38 -2.82 8.73
C ALA A 155 -6.55 -3.45 9.51
N PHE A 156 -6.78 -4.78 9.37
CA PHE A 156 -7.80 -5.46 10.17
C PHE A 156 -7.40 -5.65 11.64
N ASN A 157 -6.12 -5.84 11.96
CA ASN A 157 -5.65 -5.85 13.35
C ASN A 157 -5.81 -4.46 13.99
N ASP A 158 -5.46 -3.38 13.27
CA ASP A 158 -5.71 -2.01 13.72
C ASP A 158 -7.21 -1.77 13.98
N MET A 159 -8.07 -2.30 13.09
CA MET A 159 -9.52 -2.24 13.25
C MET A 159 -9.99 -2.84 14.58
N LEU A 160 -9.54 -4.05 14.92
CA LEU A 160 -9.90 -4.71 16.18
C LEU A 160 -9.29 -4.00 17.39
N SER A 161 -8.13 -3.38 17.24
CA SER A 161 -7.44 -2.67 18.32
C SER A 161 -8.10 -1.32 18.64
N PHE A 162 -8.44 -0.54 17.61
CA PHE A 162 -8.99 0.80 17.80
C PHE A 162 -10.50 0.84 17.93
N TYR A 163 -11.22 -0.11 17.31
CA TYR A 163 -12.68 -0.12 17.26
C TYR A 163 -13.26 -1.52 17.56
N PRO A 164 -12.93 -2.14 18.72
CA PRO A 164 -13.34 -3.52 19.02
C PRO A 164 -14.86 -3.72 19.11
N ALA A 165 -15.61 -2.68 19.43
CA ALA A 165 -17.07 -2.71 19.52
C ALA A 165 -17.77 -2.30 18.22
N SER A 166 -17.03 -2.13 17.11
CA SER A 166 -17.62 -1.77 15.81
C SER A 166 -18.40 -2.94 15.22
N VAL A 167 -19.44 -2.63 14.45
CA VAL A 167 -20.20 -3.62 13.66
C VAL A 167 -19.34 -4.38 12.63
N TYR A 168 -18.15 -3.87 12.32
CA TYR A 168 -17.19 -4.50 11.40
C TYR A 168 -16.20 -5.44 12.10
N ALA A 169 -16.18 -5.52 13.44
CA ALA A 169 -15.17 -6.25 14.21
C ALA A 169 -15.17 -7.75 13.87
N ASP A 170 -16.33 -8.39 13.89
CA ASP A 170 -16.44 -9.83 13.59
C ASP A 170 -15.94 -10.13 12.16
N LYS A 171 -16.33 -9.30 11.20
CA LYS A 171 -15.88 -9.48 9.81
C LYS A 171 -14.38 -9.25 9.65
N ALA A 172 -13.80 -8.29 10.36
CA ALA A 172 -12.35 -8.08 10.39
C ALA A 172 -11.63 -9.31 10.97
N GLY A 173 -12.18 -9.91 12.04
CA GLY A 173 -11.67 -11.16 12.61
C GLY A 173 -11.63 -12.32 11.60
N GLU A 174 -12.71 -12.52 10.83
CA GLU A 174 -12.75 -13.52 9.75
C GLU A 174 -11.67 -13.26 8.70
N MET A 175 -11.49 -11.99 8.29
CA MET A 175 -10.46 -11.62 7.32
C MET A 175 -9.05 -11.88 7.85
N ILE A 176 -8.79 -11.63 9.13
CA ILE A 176 -7.51 -11.93 9.78
C ILE A 176 -7.21 -13.42 9.71
N VAL A 177 -8.18 -14.28 10.05
CA VAL A 177 -8.01 -15.75 9.97
C VAL A 177 -7.67 -16.17 8.54
N PHE A 178 -8.42 -15.67 7.56
CA PHE A 178 -8.17 -15.96 6.14
C PHE A 178 -6.76 -15.53 5.69
N LEU A 179 -6.34 -14.30 6.04
CA LEU A 179 -5.07 -13.75 5.62
C LEU A 179 -3.88 -14.47 6.29
N LYS A 180 -3.99 -14.79 7.60
CA LYS A 180 -2.99 -15.59 8.31
C LYS A 180 -2.82 -16.97 7.69
N LYS A 181 -3.92 -17.64 7.33
CA LYS A 181 -3.88 -18.93 6.63
C LYS A 181 -3.15 -18.80 5.29
N ARG A 182 -3.43 -17.75 4.52
CA ARG A 182 -2.78 -17.52 3.23
C ARG A 182 -1.29 -17.27 3.36
N LEU A 183 -0.85 -16.51 4.36
CA LEU A 183 0.57 -16.31 4.65
C LEU A 183 1.25 -17.61 5.10
N ALA A 184 0.59 -18.43 5.91
CA ALA A 184 1.09 -19.76 6.27
C ALA A 184 1.21 -20.70 5.06
N GLU A 185 0.23 -20.69 4.16
CA GLU A 185 0.27 -21.45 2.91
C GLU A 185 1.47 -21.03 2.03
N ARG A 186 1.80 -19.73 2.00
CA ARG A 186 2.99 -19.22 1.31
C ARG A 186 4.28 -19.78 1.94
N GLU A 187 4.41 -19.68 3.27
CA GLU A 187 5.60 -20.23 3.95
C GLU A 187 5.74 -21.74 3.68
N PHE A 188 4.61 -22.46 3.67
CA PHE A 188 4.61 -23.87 3.30
C PHE A 188 5.04 -24.10 1.83
N TYR A 189 4.52 -23.29 0.90
CA TYR A 189 4.88 -23.37 -0.52
C TYR A 189 6.41 -23.20 -0.72
N ILE A 190 7.00 -22.18 -0.08
CA ILE A 190 8.43 -21.91 -0.15
C ILE A 190 9.23 -23.03 0.54
N GLY A 191 8.79 -23.47 1.73
CA GLY A 191 9.42 -24.57 2.47
C GLY A 191 9.44 -25.86 1.68
N ASN A 192 8.33 -26.20 1.04
CA ASN A 192 8.20 -27.39 0.20
C ASN A 192 9.07 -27.31 -1.06
N PHE A 193 9.23 -26.12 -1.65
CA PHE A 193 10.19 -25.91 -2.74
C PHE A 193 11.62 -26.23 -2.28
N TYR A 194 12.06 -25.68 -1.14
CA TYR A 194 13.38 -25.99 -0.58
C TYR A 194 13.53 -27.47 -0.19
N PHE A 195 12.48 -28.09 0.36
CA PHE A 195 12.49 -29.50 0.71
C PHE A 195 12.71 -30.39 -0.52
N LYS A 196 11.97 -30.14 -1.61
CA LYS A 196 12.12 -30.86 -2.88
C LYS A 196 13.50 -30.68 -3.51
N ASP A 197 14.12 -29.50 -3.33
CA ASP A 197 15.47 -29.17 -3.80
C ASP A 197 16.55 -29.65 -2.82
N LYS A 198 16.19 -30.47 -1.82
CA LYS A 198 17.09 -31.03 -0.77
C LYS A 198 17.81 -29.96 0.06
N LYS A 199 17.33 -28.74 0.05
CA LYS A 199 17.82 -27.64 0.90
C LYS A 199 17.11 -27.66 2.25
N TYR A 200 17.27 -28.76 3.00
CA TYR A 200 16.48 -29.05 4.19
C TYR A 200 16.57 -27.99 5.29
N LYS A 201 17.76 -27.37 5.51
CA LYS A 201 17.90 -26.24 6.46
C LYS A 201 17.06 -25.04 6.08
N GLY A 202 16.96 -24.73 4.79
CA GLY A 202 16.07 -23.68 4.29
C GLY A 202 14.60 -24.02 4.45
N ALA A 203 14.23 -25.29 4.23
CA ALA A 203 12.87 -25.78 4.44
C ALA A 203 12.46 -25.70 5.92
N LEU A 204 13.34 -26.12 6.84
CA LEU A 204 13.11 -26.04 8.29
C LEU A 204 12.77 -24.63 8.75
N ALA A 205 13.51 -23.61 8.28
CA ALA A 205 13.26 -22.23 8.64
C ALA A 205 11.83 -21.80 8.24
N ARG A 206 11.38 -22.19 7.05
CA ARG A 206 10.04 -21.85 6.54
C ARG A 206 8.93 -22.58 7.28
N PHE A 207 9.08 -23.87 7.53
CA PHE A 207 8.09 -24.63 8.30
C PHE A 207 8.02 -24.18 9.77
N ALA A 208 9.15 -23.82 10.39
CA ALA A 208 9.17 -23.26 11.74
C ALA A 208 8.47 -21.90 11.81
N ASP A 209 8.57 -21.08 10.77
CA ASP A 209 7.85 -19.81 10.68
C ASP A 209 6.32 -19.99 10.71
N ILE A 210 5.78 -21.08 10.14
CA ILE A 210 4.35 -21.41 10.24
C ILE A 210 3.93 -21.59 11.70
N LEU A 211 4.69 -22.40 12.44
CA LEU A 211 4.38 -22.69 13.85
C LEU A 211 4.48 -21.44 14.74
N LYS A 212 5.46 -20.59 14.43
CA LYS A 212 5.74 -19.37 15.20
C LYS A 212 4.80 -18.23 14.92
N LYS A 213 4.53 -17.97 13.63
CA LYS A 213 3.82 -16.75 13.18
C LYS A 213 2.32 -16.99 12.95
N TYR A 214 1.94 -18.22 12.61
CA TYR A 214 0.59 -18.57 12.17
C TYR A 214 0.06 -19.86 12.79
N PRO A 215 0.14 -20.04 14.12
CA PRO A 215 -0.27 -21.29 14.79
C PRO A 215 -1.73 -21.65 14.54
N GLU A 216 -2.60 -20.65 14.37
CA GLU A 216 -4.04 -20.85 14.15
C GLU A 216 -4.41 -21.09 12.67
N ALA A 217 -3.42 -21.13 11.76
CA ALA A 217 -3.68 -21.27 10.32
C ALA A 217 -4.15 -22.67 9.89
N GLY A 218 -4.15 -23.65 10.78
CA GLY A 218 -4.54 -25.03 10.49
C GLY A 218 -3.52 -25.80 9.62
N LEU A 219 -2.24 -25.40 9.69
CA LEU A 219 -1.13 -26.02 8.97
C LEU A 219 -0.02 -26.54 9.90
N SER A 220 -0.24 -26.49 11.21
CA SER A 220 0.79 -26.82 12.21
C SER A 220 1.19 -28.30 12.18
N ASP A 221 0.23 -29.20 11.99
CA ASP A 221 0.46 -30.64 11.84
C ASP A 221 1.32 -30.94 10.60
N LYS A 222 0.94 -30.37 9.49
CA LYS A 222 1.69 -30.49 8.22
C LYS A 222 3.10 -29.90 8.33
N ALA A 223 3.25 -28.76 8.99
CA ALA A 223 4.57 -28.14 9.22
C ALA A 223 5.44 -29.03 10.09
N LEU A 224 4.93 -29.56 11.21
CA LEU A 224 5.66 -30.50 12.10
C LEU A 224 6.10 -31.75 11.35
N TYR A 225 5.25 -32.32 10.51
CA TYR A 225 5.61 -33.47 9.69
C TYR A 225 6.80 -33.19 8.78
N TYR A 226 6.76 -32.07 8.05
CA TYR A 226 7.87 -31.71 7.15
C TYR A 226 9.13 -31.26 7.89
N ILE A 227 9.01 -30.71 9.11
CA ILE A 227 10.15 -30.48 10.01
C ILE A 227 10.79 -31.80 10.38
N GLY A 228 10.02 -32.78 10.84
CA GLY A 228 10.53 -34.13 11.16
C GLY A 228 11.22 -34.78 9.98
N LYS A 229 10.62 -34.76 8.79
CA LYS A 229 11.23 -35.26 7.57
C LYS A 229 12.51 -34.52 7.21
N SER A 230 12.56 -33.21 7.37
CA SER A 230 13.77 -32.42 7.06
C SER A 230 14.92 -32.74 7.99
N TYR A 231 14.68 -32.98 9.28
CA TYR A 231 15.67 -33.40 10.24
C TYR A 231 16.16 -34.84 9.93
N SER A 232 15.24 -35.74 9.62
CA SER A 232 15.59 -37.10 9.20
C SER A 232 16.51 -37.13 7.97
N GLU A 233 16.22 -36.31 6.97
CA GLU A 233 17.07 -36.19 5.76
C GLU A 233 18.43 -35.54 6.05
N LEU A 234 18.58 -34.82 7.17
CA LEU A 234 19.86 -34.27 7.64
C LEU A 234 20.64 -35.23 8.53
N GLY A 235 20.08 -36.40 8.90
CA GLY A 235 20.64 -37.34 9.85
C GLY A 235 20.54 -36.88 11.32
N GLU A 236 19.64 -35.89 11.58
CA GLU A 236 19.41 -35.36 12.92
C GLU A 236 18.21 -36.07 13.57
N ASP A 237 18.36 -37.39 13.80
CA ASP A 237 17.27 -38.30 14.15
C ASP A 237 16.57 -37.94 15.48
N GLU A 238 17.30 -37.40 16.47
CA GLU A 238 16.71 -36.94 17.74
C GLU A 238 15.76 -35.79 17.52
N LEU A 239 16.13 -34.81 16.68
CA LEU A 239 15.28 -33.69 16.35
C LEU A 239 14.07 -34.10 15.51
N ALA A 240 14.25 -35.06 14.61
CA ALA A 240 13.17 -35.66 13.84
C ALA A 240 12.18 -36.36 14.76
N ARG A 241 12.67 -37.17 15.74
CA ARG A 241 11.84 -37.82 16.76
C ARG A 241 11.02 -36.83 17.55
N ASN A 242 11.63 -35.73 18.01
CA ASN A 242 10.96 -34.69 18.75
C ASN A 242 9.83 -34.04 17.94
N ALA A 243 10.07 -33.74 16.65
CA ALA A 243 9.06 -33.15 15.77
C ALA A 243 7.87 -34.11 15.52
N PHE A 244 8.14 -35.39 15.22
CA PHE A 244 7.09 -36.38 15.01
C PHE A 244 6.31 -36.70 16.29
N SER A 245 6.97 -36.80 17.43
CA SER A 245 6.29 -36.98 18.73
C SER A 245 5.38 -35.80 19.06
N THR A 246 5.85 -34.57 18.82
CA THR A 246 5.03 -33.35 18.99
C THR A 246 3.82 -33.35 18.07
N LEU A 247 3.98 -33.77 16.81
CA LEU A 247 2.87 -33.91 15.86
C LEU A 247 1.80 -34.88 16.41
N ILE A 248 2.21 -36.08 16.81
CA ILE A 248 1.27 -37.12 17.28
C ILE A 248 0.57 -36.67 18.57
N ALA A 249 1.30 -36.02 19.50
CA ALA A 249 0.73 -35.56 20.75
C ALA A 249 -0.30 -34.46 20.57
N ASN A 250 0.00 -33.47 19.70
CA ASN A 250 -0.85 -32.30 19.53
C ASN A 250 -1.93 -32.48 18.46
N PHE A 251 -1.71 -33.35 17.48
CA PHE A 251 -2.57 -33.56 16.32
C PHE A 251 -2.81 -35.06 16.03
N PRO A 252 -3.38 -35.83 17.02
CA PRO A 252 -3.53 -37.28 16.87
C PRO A 252 -4.45 -37.70 15.71
N GLY A 253 -5.34 -36.79 15.25
CA GLY A 253 -6.23 -36.99 14.10
C GLY A 253 -5.69 -36.48 12.77
N SER A 254 -4.43 -36.02 12.73
CA SER A 254 -3.81 -35.57 11.49
C SER A 254 -3.57 -36.72 10.51
N SER A 255 -3.73 -36.46 9.22
CA SER A 255 -3.40 -37.41 8.16
C SER A 255 -1.92 -37.77 8.13
N TYR A 256 -1.04 -37.01 8.79
CA TYR A 256 0.38 -37.26 8.91
C TYR A 256 0.78 -38.08 10.15
N ALA A 257 -0.18 -38.34 11.08
CA ALA A 257 0.13 -38.99 12.35
C ALA A 257 0.59 -40.45 12.18
N ASP A 258 0.04 -41.19 11.25
CA ASP A 258 0.38 -42.59 11.03
C ASP A 258 1.75 -42.75 10.36
N ASP A 259 2.09 -41.86 9.43
CA ASP A 259 3.42 -41.80 8.82
C ASP A 259 4.49 -41.46 9.89
N ALA A 260 4.19 -40.51 10.78
CA ALA A 260 5.06 -40.12 11.89
C ALA A 260 5.29 -41.27 12.89
N LYS A 261 4.25 -42.03 13.27
CA LYS A 261 4.33 -43.23 14.11
C LYS A 261 5.22 -44.30 13.44
N SER A 262 5.00 -44.54 12.16
CA SER A 262 5.76 -45.52 11.37
C SER A 262 7.27 -45.17 11.37
N TRP A 263 7.59 -43.88 11.20
CA TRP A 263 8.96 -43.41 11.27
C TRP A 263 9.58 -43.64 12.67
N LEU A 264 8.85 -43.31 13.73
CA LEU A 264 9.29 -43.48 15.12
C LEU A 264 9.57 -44.96 15.44
N ASN A 265 8.71 -45.87 14.99
CA ASN A 265 8.86 -47.32 15.21
C ASN A 265 10.12 -47.90 14.51
N ASN A 266 10.37 -47.42 13.27
CA ASN A 266 11.50 -47.89 12.48
C ASN A 266 12.86 -47.32 12.93
N ASN A 267 12.85 -46.27 13.75
CA ASN A 267 14.07 -45.61 14.24
C ASN A 267 14.16 -45.60 15.79
N GLN A 268 13.63 -46.64 16.44
CA GLN A 268 13.67 -46.78 17.90
C GLN A 268 15.04 -47.19 18.47
N GLU A 269 15.93 -47.73 17.63
CA GLU A 269 17.23 -48.29 18.02
C GLU A 269 18.42 -47.45 17.51
N GLY A 270 18.44 -46.18 17.87
CA GLY A 270 19.57 -45.28 17.59
C GLY A 270 20.02 -44.52 18.83
#